data_625763f4f69192a54caceae1a02b6fa9
#
_entry.id   625763f4f69192a54caceae1a02b6fa9
#
_cell.length_a   1.000
_cell.length_b   1.000
_cell.length_c   1.000
_cell.angle_alpha   90.00
_cell.angle_beta   90.00
_cell.angle_gamma   90.00
#
_symmetry.space_group_name_H-M   'P 1'
#
loop_
_entity.id
_entity.type
_entity.pdbx_description
1 polymer ?
#
loop_
_entity_poly.entity_id
_entity_poly.type
_entity_poly.pdbx_seq_one_letter_code
_entity_poly.pdbx_strand_id
1 'polypeptide(L)'
;MKKLILFSTFFFSVSVYALPDCPSDYSVRWHNCFGSFPFEWGDKYVGEFKDFKLHGQGTYTYADGKKYVGEFKDDKLHGQGTFIFVDGKRLVGHFMNGEYIPDICEDMGLVKGTESFGNCVNNLIDDL
;
A
#
# COMPACT_ATOMS: atom_id res chain seq x y z
N MET A 1 -33.17 -46.58 2.32
CA MET A 1 -31.76 -46.44 1.92
C MET A 1 -31.39 -44.98 1.88
N LYS A 2 -30.61 -44.51 2.82
CA LYS A 2 -30.11 -43.13 2.83
C LYS A 2 -28.83 -43.08 2.00
N LYS A 3 -28.85 -42.36 0.87
CA LYS A 3 -27.62 -42.07 0.10
C LYS A 3 -26.81 -41.04 0.87
N LEU A 4 -25.65 -41.44 1.37
CA LEU A 4 -24.63 -40.52 1.87
C LEU A 4 -24.05 -39.76 0.67
N ILE A 5 -24.36 -38.47 0.57
CA ILE A 5 -23.68 -37.59 -0.36
C ILE A 5 -22.42 -37.11 0.34
N LEU A 6 -21.28 -37.68 -0.04
CA LEU A 6 -19.95 -37.19 0.34
C LEU A 6 -19.70 -35.88 -0.37
N PHE A 7 -19.85 -34.76 0.35
CA PHE A 7 -19.32 -33.47 -0.11
C PHE A 7 -17.80 -33.52 0.03
N SER A 8 -17.13 -33.77 -1.10
CA SER A 8 -15.69 -33.57 -1.21
C SER A 8 -15.44 -32.05 -1.22
N THR A 9 -15.06 -31.49 -0.06
CA THR A 9 -14.56 -30.13 0.03
C THR A 9 -13.17 -30.12 -0.58
N PHE A 10 -13.09 -29.67 -1.84
CA PHE A 10 -11.83 -29.33 -2.46
C PHE A 10 -11.28 -28.08 -1.75
N PHE A 11 -10.33 -28.28 -0.83
CA PHE A 11 -9.49 -27.19 -0.33
C PHE A 11 -8.53 -26.80 -1.46
N PHE A 12 -8.84 -25.73 -2.18
CA PHE A 12 -7.84 -25.04 -2.97
C PHE A 12 -6.86 -24.38 -1.99
N SER A 13 -5.74 -25.04 -1.73
CA SER A 13 -4.60 -24.39 -1.09
C SER A 13 -4.02 -23.41 -2.10
N VAL A 14 -4.42 -22.14 -1.98
CA VAL A 14 -3.74 -21.05 -2.67
C VAL A 14 -2.37 -20.91 -2.00
N SER A 15 -1.35 -21.46 -2.64
CA SER A 15 0.04 -21.20 -2.25
C SER A 15 0.33 -19.73 -2.56
N VAL A 16 0.21 -18.89 -1.52
CA VAL A 16 0.71 -17.53 -1.60
C VAL A 16 2.23 -17.64 -1.57
N TYR A 17 2.85 -17.56 -2.73
CA TYR A 17 4.30 -17.47 -2.82
C TYR A 17 4.72 -16.11 -2.26
N ALA A 18 5.29 -16.10 -1.05
CA ALA A 18 5.92 -14.92 -0.50
C ALA A 18 7.12 -14.54 -1.40
N LEU A 19 7.35 -13.25 -1.58
CA LEU A 19 8.53 -12.76 -2.28
C LEU A 19 9.79 -13.19 -1.50
N PRO A 20 10.89 -13.52 -2.22
CA PRO A 20 12.16 -13.81 -1.58
C PRO A 20 12.70 -12.58 -0.86
N ASP A 21 13.55 -12.78 0.13
CA ASP A 21 14.27 -11.70 0.79
C ASP A 21 15.18 -10.97 -0.20
N CYS A 22 15.27 -9.65 -0.08
CA CYS A 22 16.20 -8.86 -0.85
C CYS A 22 17.65 -9.19 -0.44
N PRO A 23 18.63 -9.12 -1.37
CA PRO A 23 20.03 -9.31 -1.05
C PRO A 23 20.51 -8.37 0.06
N SER A 24 21.44 -8.83 0.92
CA SER A 24 22.06 -7.98 1.94
C SER A 24 23.02 -6.93 1.35
N ASP A 25 23.41 -7.10 0.11
CA ASP A 25 24.27 -6.17 -0.61
C ASP A 25 23.43 -5.09 -1.30
N TYR A 26 23.50 -3.87 -0.80
CA TYR A 26 22.78 -2.70 -1.34
C TYR A 26 23.33 -2.22 -2.69
N SER A 27 24.48 -2.71 -3.16
CA SER A 27 25.00 -2.43 -4.48
C SER A 27 24.30 -3.24 -5.59
N VAL A 28 23.60 -4.30 -5.21
CA VAL A 28 22.82 -5.12 -6.12
C VAL A 28 21.44 -4.52 -6.30
N ARG A 29 20.96 -4.43 -7.54
CA ARG A 29 19.61 -3.93 -7.83
C ARG A 29 18.55 -4.86 -7.27
N TRP A 30 17.78 -4.38 -6.31
CA TRP A 30 16.67 -5.11 -5.72
C TRP A 30 15.48 -5.16 -6.67
N HIS A 31 14.98 -6.36 -6.92
CA HIS A 31 13.86 -6.58 -7.82
C HIS A 31 13.04 -7.79 -7.37
N ASN A 32 11.71 -7.63 -7.31
CA ASN A 32 10.78 -8.67 -6.89
C ASN A 32 11.20 -9.36 -5.58
N CYS A 33 11.54 -8.57 -4.56
CA CYS A 33 11.99 -9.06 -3.26
C CYS A 33 11.37 -8.25 -2.12
N PHE A 34 11.43 -8.80 -0.92
CA PHE A 34 11.00 -8.15 0.32
C PHE A 34 12.22 -7.81 1.17
N GLY A 35 12.32 -6.58 1.65
CA GLY A 35 13.48 -6.17 2.43
C GLY A 35 13.27 -4.91 3.25
N SER A 36 14.32 -4.54 3.98
CA SER A 36 14.38 -3.36 4.82
C SER A 36 15.49 -2.43 4.33
N PHE A 37 15.15 -1.19 4.02
CA PHE A 37 16.09 -0.19 3.54
C PHE A 37 16.09 1.05 4.44
N PRO A 38 17.20 1.34 5.12
CA PRO A 38 17.39 2.58 5.84
C PRO A 38 17.92 3.66 4.88
N PHE A 39 17.29 4.82 4.88
CA PHE A 39 17.74 5.98 4.12
C PHE A 39 18.71 6.84 4.95
N GLU A 40 19.67 7.47 4.30
CA GLU A 40 20.68 8.31 4.99
C GLU A 40 20.08 9.49 5.75
N TRP A 41 18.90 9.98 5.34
CA TRP A 41 18.19 11.07 6.03
C TRP A 41 17.32 10.63 7.21
N GLY A 42 17.35 9.34 7.57
CA GLY A 42 16.71 8.82 8.78
C GLY A 42 15.37 8.12 8.57
N ASP A 43 14.83 8.13 7.35
CA ASP A 43 13.65 7.35 7.00
C ASP A 43 14.00 5.85 6.86
N LYS A 44 12.99 4.99 6.94
CA LYS A 44 13.13 3.56 6.75
C LYS A 44 11.93 2.99 5.99
N TYR A 45 12.21 2.12 5.05
CA TYR A 45 11.18 1.33 4.38
C TYR A 45 11.35 -0.16 4.66
N VAL A 46 10.25 -0.85 4.94
CA VAL A 46 10.18 -2.31 5.04
C VAL A 46 9.04 -2.78 4.17
N GLY A 47 9.35 -3.53 3.12
CA GLY A 47 8.32 -3.98 2.19
C GLY A 47 8.89 -4.53 0.89
N GLU A 48 8.02 -4.56 -0.11
CA GLU A 48 8.32 -5.10 -1.43
C GLU A 48 9.07 -4.07 -2.29
N PHE A 49 10.02 -4.58 -3.08
CA PHE A 49 10.80 -3.81 -4.06
C PHE A 49 10.60 -4.37 -5.46
N LYS A 50 10.51 -3.47 -6.43
CA LYS A 50 10.51 -3.78 -7.86
C LYS A 50 11.33 -2.74 -8.60
N ASP A 51 12.30 -3.20 -9.42
CA ASP A 51 13.21 -2.32 -10.16
C ASP A 51 13.90 -1.28 -9.28
N PHE A 52 14.33 -1.70 -8.07
CA PHE A 52 14.95 -0.84 -7.06
C PHE A 52 14.05 0.32 -6.58
N LYS A 53 12.74 0.14 -6.69
CA LYS A 53 11.73 1.09 -6.22
C LYS A 53 10.82 0.45 -5.18
N LEU A 54 10.33 1.27 -4.26
CA LEU A 54 9.26 0.90 -3.35
C LEU A 54 8.02 0.52 -4.18
N HIS A 55 7.50 -0.68 -3.95
CA HIS A 55 6.41 -1.23 -4.72
C HIS A 55 5.60 -2.21 -3.86
N GLY A 56 4.34 -2.49 -4.25
CA GLY A 56 3.50 -3.43 -3.52
C GLY A 56 3.25 -3.02 -2.06
N GLN A 57 3.17 -3.98 -1.16
CA GLN A 57 2.89 -3.72 0.26
C GLN A 57 4.17 -3.33 1.02
N GLY A 58 4.06 -2.33 1.90
CA GLY A 58 5.18 -1.92 2.73
C GLY A 58 4.80 -0.96 3.86
N THR A 59 5.80 -0.70 4.71
CA THR A 59 5.74 0.27 5.78
C THR A 59 6.87 1.27 5.61
N TYR A 60 6.53 2.54 5.44
CA TYR A 60 7.49 3.63 5.42
C TYR A 60 7.44 4.39 6.74
N THR A 61 8.57 4.47 7.42
CA THR A 61 8.71 5.22 8.67
C THR A 61 9.57 6.44 8.39
N TYR A 62 8.98 7.62 8.57
CA TYR A 62 9.66 8.91 8.44
C TYR A 62 10.55 9.16 9.65
N ALA A 63 11.63 9.94 9.47
CA ALA A 63 12.56 10.30 10.54
C ALA A 63 11.88 11.02 11.73
N ASP A 64 10.77 11.75 11.47
CA ASP A 64 9.98 12.44 12.50
C ASP A 64 8.99 11.53 13.24
N GLY A 65 8.92 10.25 12.89
CA GLY A 65 8.05 9.26 13.53
C GLY A 65 6.70 9.03 12.86
N LYS A 66 6.32 9.80 11.83
CA LYS A 66 5.16 9.48 10.99
C LYS A 66 5.38 8.14 10.29
N LYS A 67 4.28 7.45 9.94
CA LYS A 67 4.33 6.17 9.23
C LYS A 67 3.26 6.11 8.15
N TYR A 68 3.57 5.41 7.08
CA TYR A 68 2.57 4.92 6.11
C TYR A 68 2.66 3.40 6.02
N VAL A 69 1.51 2.75 6.10
CA VAL A 69 1.36 1.29 5.94
C VAL A 69 0.37 1.03 4.83
N GLY A 70 0.82 0.43 3.74
CA GLY A 70 -0.06 0.16 2.61
C GLY A 70 0.68 -0.09 1.31
N GLU A 71 0.00 0.23 0.21
CA GLU A 71 0.48 0.00 -1.14
C GLU A 71 1.39 1.13 -1.63
N PHE A 72 2.42 0.74 -2.37
CA PHE A 72 3.39 1.62 -3.04
C PHE A 72 3.43 1.31 -4.54
N LYS A 73 3.68 2.32 -5.32
CA LYS A 73 3.95 2.21 -6.76
C LYS A 73 4.98 3.26 -7.17
N ASP A 74 6.07 2.81 -7.77
CA ASP A 74 7.14 3.68 -8.27
C ASP A 74 7.61 4.72 -7.23
N ASP A 75 7.97 4.23 -6.02
CA ASP A 75 8.44 5.02 -4.87
C ASP A 75 7.39 5.93 -4.20
N LYS A 76 6.13 5.82 -4.57
CA LYS A 76 5.06 6.67 -4.05
C LYS A 76 3.98 5.88 -3.35
N LEU A 77 3.35 6.50 -2.34
CA LEU A 77 2.11 6.01 -1.75
C LEU A 77 1.07 5.93 -2.86
N HIS A 78 0.48 4.77 -3.04
CA HIS A 78 -0.48 4.54 -4.11
C HIS A 78 -1.41 3.39 -3.74
N GLY A 79 -2.71 3.49 -4.06
CA GLY A 79 -3.68 2.49 -3.67
C GLY A 79 -4.09 2.60 -2.20
N GLN A 80 -4.51 1.48 -1.60
CA GLN A 80 -5.05 1.47 -0.25
C GLN A 80 -3.95 1.51 0.82
N GLY A 81 -4.14 2.34 1.85
CA GLY A 81 -3.19 2.44 2.95
C GLY A 81 -3.67 3.28 4.12
N THR A 82 -2.82 3.37 5.12
CA THR A 82 -3.04 4.16 6.34
C THR A 82 -1.83 5.03 6.61
N PHE A 83 -2.03 6.33 6.65
CA PHE A 83 -1.03 7.29 7.09
C PHE A 83 -1.24 7.60 8.57
N ILE A 84 -0.20 7.47 9.37
CA ILE A 84 -0.24 7.62 10.83
C ILE A 84 0.65 8.82 11.21
N PHE A 85 0.03 9.85 11.77
CA PHE A 85 0.73 11.03 12.27
C PHE A 85 1.38 10.76 13.64
N VAL A 86 2.32 11.63 14.04
CA VAL A 86 3.03 11.51 15.32
C VAL A 86 2.09 11.59 16.53
N ASP A 87 0.99 12.36 16.43
CA ASP A 87 -0.05 12.48 17.45
C ASP A 87 -1.01 11.28 17.50
N GLY A 88 -0.81 10.27 16.63
CA GLY A 88 -1.64 9.08 16.53
C GLY A 88 -2.87 9.21 15.62
N LYS A 89 -3.14 10.39 15.06
CA LYS A 89 -4.18 10.55 14.04
C LYS A 89 -3.87 9.70 12.81
N ARG A 90 -4.93 9.23 12.13
CA ARG A 90 -4.82 8.35 10.97
C ARG A 90 -5.65 8.87 9.80
N LEU A 91 -5.09 8.79 8.60
CA LEU A 91 -5.81 8.87 7.34
C LEU A 91 -5.88 7.46 6.75
N VAL A 92 -7.08 6.90 6.69
CA VAL A 92 -7.32 5.55 6.14
C VAL A 92 -8.08 5.68 4.83
N GLY A 93 -7.55 5.09 3.76
CA GLY A 93 -8.21 5.11 2.47
C GLY A 93 -7.26 4.94 1.31
N HIS A 94 -7.54 5.64 0.21
CA HIS A 94 -6.78 5.53 -1.03
C HIS A 94 -5.87 6.73 -1.24
N PHE A 95 -4.69 6.43 -1.77
CA PHE A 95 -3.64 7.39 -2.11
C PHE A 95 -3.34 7.29 -3.62
N MET A 96 -3.04 8.40 -4.23
CA MET A 96 -2.63 8.49 -5.63
C MET A 96 -1.38 9.36 -5.72
N ASN A 97 -0.29 8.80 -6.22
CA ASN A 97 0.97 9.51 -6.43
C ASN A 97 1.50 10.28 -5.20
N GLY A 98 1.32 9.71 -4.01
CA GLY A 98 1.77 10.28 -2.74
C GLY A 98 0.73 11.11 -2.01
N GLU A 99 -0.42 11.39 -2.59
CA GLU A 99 -1.46 12.24 -2.01
C GLU A 99 -2.70 11.43 -1.61
N TYR A 100 -3.35 11.84 -0.52
CA TYR A 100 -4.61 11.25 -0.07
C TYR A 100 -5.75 11.70 -0.98
N ILE A 101 -6.47 10.77 -1.61
CA ILE A 101 -7.47 11.10 -2.65
C ILE A 101 -8.53 12.11 -2.19
N PRO A 102 -9.13 12.02 -0.99
CA PRO A 102 -10.04 13.04 -0.53
C PRO A 102 -9.45 14.45 -0.50
N ASP A 103 -8.18 14.60 -0.12
CA ASP A 103 -7.51 15.91 -0.08
C ASP A 103 -7.33 16.47 -1.50
N ILE A 104 -7.03 15.63 -2.49
CA ILE A 104 -6.97 16.03 -3.91
C ILE A 104 -8.32 16.67 -4.34
N CYS A 105 -9.43 16.03 -3.98
CA CYS A 105 -10.76 16.54 -4.32
C CYS A 105 -11.11 17.85 -3.59
N GLU A 106 -10.66 18.03 -2.35
CA GLU A 106 -10.80 19.31 -1.62
C GLU A 106 -9.96 20.42 -2.27
N ASP A 107 -8.74 20.13 -2.69
CA ASP A 107 -7.85 21.08 -3.38
C ASP A 107 -8.42 21.52 -4.74
N MET A 108 -9.25 20.68 -5.35
CA MET A 108 -10.04 21.04 -6.54
C MET A 108 -11.23 21.95 -6.24
N GLY A 109 -11.45 22.31 -4.96
CA GLY A 109 -12.55 23.16 -4.51
C GLY A 109 -13.86 22.43 -4.24
N LEU A 110 -13.86 21.10 -4.16
CA LEU A 110 -15.05 20.31 -3.88
C LEU A 110 -15.26 20.17 -2.37
N VAL A 111 -16.52 20.22 -1.95
CA VAL A 111 -16.90 20.22 -0.53
C VAL A 111 -17.27 18.80 -0.08
N LYS A 112 -16.64 18.31 0.98
CA LYS A 112 -16.98 17.02 1.61
C LYS A 112 -18.47 16.89 1.89
N GLY A 113 -19.04 15.72 1.63
CA GLY A 113 -20.45 15.43 1.83
C GLY A 113 -21.35 15.80 0.65
N THR A 114 -20.82 16.41 -0.41
CA THR A 114 -21.55 16.69 -1.66
C THR A 114 -21.41 15.51 -2.64
N GLU A 115 -22.37 15.40 -3.56
CA GLU A 115 -22.32 14.39 -4.63
C GLU A 115 -21.08 14.58 -5.52
N SER A 116 -20.76 15.83 -5.85
CA SER A 116 -19.57 16.14 -6.68
C SER A 116 -18.26 15.68 -6.04
N PHE A 117 -18.12 15.84 -4.72
CA PHE A 117 -16.99 15.35 -3.97
C PHE A 117 -16.91 13.82 -4.01
N GLY A 118 -18.04 13.14 -3.74
CA GLY A 118 -18.11 11.68 -3.80
C GLY A 118 -17.77 11.12 -5.17
N ASN A 119 -18.25 11.75 -6.24
CA ASN A 119 -17.93 11.37 -7.61
C ASN A 119 -16.44 11.56 -7.93
N CYS A 120 -15.82 12.66 -7.47
CA CYS A 120 -14.40 12.89 -7.61
C CYS A 120 -13.58 11.77 -6.96
N VAL A 121 -13.87 11.45 -5.70
CA VAL A 121 -13.18 10.40 -4.96
C VAL A 121 -13.31 9.04 -5.66
N ASN A 122 -14.52 8.67 -6.06
CA ASN A 122 -14.77 7.39 -6.73
C ASN A 122 -14.05 7.31 -8.08
N ASN A 123 -14.09 8.36 -8.89
CA ASN A 123 -13.40 8.38 -10.18
C ASN A 123 -11.89 8.22 -10.02
N LEU A 124 -11.28 8.91 -9.04
CA LEU A 124 -9.84 8.77 -8.80
C LEU A 124 -9.47 7.39 -8.25
N ILE A 125 -10.35 6.76 -7.45
CA ILE A 125 -10.13 5.37 -7.01
C ILE A 125 -10.21 4.39 -8.17
N ASP A 126 -11.15 4.60 -9.08
CA ASP A 126 -11.31 3.73 -10.27
C ASP A 126 -10.13 3.84 -11.26
N ASP A 127 -9.36 4.95 -11.21
CA ASP A 127 -8.16 5.19 -12.01
C ASP A 127 -6.88 4.58 -11.41
N LEU A 128 -6.92 4.00 -10.20
CA LEU A 128 -5.77 3.35 -9.54
C LEU A 128 -5.44 1.99 -10.17
#